data_36de5fc4046099b0dde33e0658e03e5b
#
_entry.id   36de5fc4046099b0dde33e0658e03e5b
#
_cell.length_a   1.000
_cell.length_b   1.000
_cell.length_c   1.000
_cell.angle_alpha   90.00
_cell.angle_beta   90.00
_cell.angle_gamma   90.00
#
_symmetry.space_group_name_H-M   'P 1'
#
loop_
_entity.id
_entity.type
_entity.pdbx_description
1 polymer ?
#
loop_
_entity_poly.entity_id
_entity_poly.type
_entity_poly.pdbx_seq_one_letter_code
_entity_poly.pdbx_strand_id
1 'polypeptide(L)'
;MLNLYIVAMKNKNILLIRKKLDKLDINLLNIIKKRTKLIDQVIKNKKFKKDIVDRKRIKIILKNIKIKSKKRNLDTKVTQKIWISMINAFIDYEYRNFKKK
;
A
#
# COMPACT_ATOMS: atom_id res chain seq x y z
N MET A 1 16.47 -31.19 -25.90
CA MET A 1 15.41 -30.47 -26.58
C MET A 1 14.16 -30.28 -25.72
N LEU A 2 13.68 -31.34 -25.05
CA LEU A 2 12.50 -31.24 -24.15
C LEU A 2 12.71 -30.22 -23.02
N ASN A 3 13.89 -30.17 -22.43
CA ASN A 3 14.20 -29.23 -21.34
C ASN A 3 14.16 -27.77 -21.79
N LEU A 4 14.65 -27.47 -22.99
CA LEU A 4 14.61 -26.11 -23.56
C LEU A 4 13.18 -25.67 -23.86
N TYR A 5 12.36 -26.60 -24.35
CA TYR A 5 10.96 -26.34 -24.61
C TYR A 5 10.17 -26.03 -23.32
N ILE A 6 10.39 -26.82 -22.27
CA ILE A 6 9.76 -26.61 -20.95
C ILE A 6 10.21 -25.27 -20.35
N VAL A 7 11.50 -24.93 -20.45
CA VAL A 7 12.01 -23.64 -19.95
C VAL A 7 11.40 -22.48 -20.72
N ALA A 8 11.28 -22.57 -22.05
CA ALA A 8 10.63 -21.54 -22.87
C ALA A 8 9.16 -21.37 -22.49
N MET A 9 8.42 -22.45 -22.25
CA MET A 9 7.03 -22.42 -21.80
C MET A 9 6.89 -21.77 -20.42
N LYS A 10 7.74 -22.12 -19.46
CA LYS A 10 7.76 -21.52 -18.12
C LYS A 10 8.06 -20.02 -18.19
N ASN A 11 9.02 -19.60 -19.01
CA ASN A 11 9.34 -18.19 -19.21
C ASN A 11 8.15 -17.43 -19.80
N LYS A 12 7.45 -18.02 -20.76
CA LYS A 12 6.26 -17.45 -21.38
C LYS A 12 5.13 -17.30 -20.33
N ASN A 13 4.92 -18.31 -19.49
CA ASN A 13 3.93 -18.25 -18.42
C ASN A 13 4.28 -17.17 -17.39
N ILE A 14 5.53 -17.03 -17.01
CA ILE A 14 5.99 -15.97 -16.11
C ILE A 14 5.74 -14.59 -16.72
N LEU A 15 6.00 -14.40 -18.00
CA LEU A 15 5.73 -13.14 -18.69
C LEU A 15 4.25 -12.79 -18.67
N LEU A 16 3.36 -13.77 -18.87
CA LEU A 16 1.91 -13.56 -18.80
C LEU A 16 1.47 -13.18 -17.39
N ILE A 17 2.01 -13.86 -16.38
CA ILE A 17 1.72 -13.53 -14.96
C ILE A 17 2.18 -12.11 -14.63
N ARG A 18 3.38 -11.72 -15.06
CA ARG A 18 3.90 -10.37 -14.85
C ARG A 18 3.04 -9.30 -15.50
N LYS A 19 2.50 -9.55 -16.68
CA LYS A 19 1.53 -8.63 -17.33
C LYS A 19 0.28 -8.45 -16.47
N LYS A 20 -0.21 -9.53 -15.86
CA LYS A 20 -1.35 -9.45 -14.92
C LYS A 20 -1.00 -8.66 -13.69
N LEU A 21 0.21 -8.85 -13.13
CA LEU A 21 0.71 -8.06 -12.01
C LEU A 21 0.80 -6.58 -12.37
N ASP A 22 1.31 -6.25 -13.55
CA ASP A 22 1.42 -4.86 -14.02
C ASP A 22 0.04 -4.17 -14.07
N LYS A 23 -1.00 -4.89 -14.49
CA LYS A 23 -2.36 -4.37 -14.48
C LYS A 23 -2.88 -4.12 -13.06
N LEU A 24 -2.58 -5.03 -12.13
CA LEU A 24 -2.93 -4.85 -10.73
C LEU A 24 -2.19 -3.64 -10.13
N ASP A 25 -0.94 -3.42 -10.51
CA ASP A 25 -0.16 -2.27 -10.05
C ASP A 25 -0.82 -0.95 -10.48
N ILE A 26 -1.35 -0.88 -11.70
CA ILE A 26 -2.09 0.30 -12.16
C ILE A 26 -3.33 0.53 -11.28
N ASN A 27 -4.07 -0.53 -10.96
CA ASN A 27 -5.22 -0.44 -10.07
C ASN A 27 -4.81 0.05 -8.68
N LEU A 28 -3.69 -0.45 -8.14
CA LEU A 28 -3.13 0.00 -6.88
C LEU A 28 -2.76 1.49 -6.91
N LEU A 29 -2.12 1.94 -7.98
CA LEU A 29 -1.79 3.37 -8.16
C LEU A 29 -3.05 4.23 -8.13
N ASN A 30 -4.12 3.79 -8.76
CA ASN A 30 -5.40 4.52 -8.73
C ASN A 30 -5.99 4.58 -7.32
N ILE A 31 -5.87 3.50 -6.54
CA ILE A 31 -6.31 3.46 -5.14
C ILE A 31 -5.44 4.40 -4.29
N ILE A 32 -4.13 4.38 -4.49
CA ILE A 32 -3.19 5.28 -3.80
C ILE A 32 -3.52 6.73 -4.11
N LYS A 33 -3.87 7.05 -5.36
CA LYS A 33 -4.29 8.40 -5.75
C LYS A 33 -5.52 8.85 -4.96
N LYS A 34 -6.53 7.99 -4.84
CA LYS A 34 -7.74 8.27 -4.04
C LYS A 34 -7.39 8.47 -2.57
N ARG A 35 -6.51 7.61 -2.04
CA ARG A 35 -6.04 7.71 -0.66
C ARG A 35 -5.31 9.03 -0.42
N THR A 36 -4.44 9.42 -1.34
CA THR A 36 -3.70 10.69 -1.26
C THR A 36 -4.65 11.89 -1.19
N LYS A 37 -5.70 11.90 -1.98
CA LYS A 37 -6.71 12.97 -1.94
C LYS A 37 -7.39 13.08 -0.57
N LEU A 38 -7.68 11.93 0.05
CA LEU A 38 -8.26 11.89 1.40
C LEU A 38 -7.24 12.36 2.45
N ILE A 39 -5.98 11.98 2.31
CA ILE A 39 -4.90 12.46 3.19
C ILE A 39 -4.76 13.97 3.07
N ASP A 40 -4.87 14.55 1.89
CA ASP A 40 -4.85 16.00 1.69
C ASP A 40 -5.96 16.69 2.51
N GLN A 41 -7.15 16.08 2.57
CA GLN A 41 -8.24 16.57 3.40
C GLN A 41 -7.93 16.46 4.90
N VAL A 42 -7.29 15.37 5.31
CA VAL A 42 -6.85 15.17 6.70
C VAL A 42 -5.85 16.26 7.09
N ILE A 43 -4.85 16.54 6.24
CA ILE A 43 -3.85 17.58 6.47
C ILE A 43 -4.52 18.94 6.69
N LYS A 44 -5.48 19.28 5.85
CA LYS A 44 -6.22 20.57 5.95
C LYS A 44 -6.95 20.71 7.27
N ASN A 45 -7.39 19.61 7.87
CA ASN A 45 -8.13 19.61 9.13
C ASN A 45 -7.24 19.49 10.36
N LYS A 46 -5.95 19.23 10.21
CA LYS A 46 -5.00 19.23 11.34
C LYS A 46 -4.50 20.65 11.60
N LYS A 47 -4.60 21.08 12.85
CA LYS A 47 -4.22 22.44 13.26
C LYS A 47 -2.71 22.55 13.48
N PHE A 48 -2.08 21.50 14.01
CA PHE A 48 -0.69 21.53 14.44
C PHE A 48 0.10 20.41 13.78
N LYS A 49 1.35 20.69 13.48
CA LYS A 49 2.30 19.73 12.90
C LYS A 49 2.47 18.50 13.78
N LYS A 50 2.41 18.67 15.10
CA LYS A 50 2.50 17.56 16.07
C LYS A 50 1.34 16.56 15.96
N ASP A 51 0.23 16.94 15.33
CA ASP A 51 -0.94 16.07 15.17
C ASP A 51 -0.81 15.13 13.97
N ILE A 52 0.22 15.27 13.17
CA ILE A 52 0.45 14.43 11.98
C ILE A 52 0.61 12.96 12.38
N VAL A 53 1.41 12.67 13.42
CA VAL A 53 1.60 11.32 13.91
C VAL A 53 0.55 11.02 14.97
N ASP A 54 -0.44 10.22 14.60
CA ASP A 54 -1.49 9.74 15.49
C ASP A 54 -1.26 8.26 15.82
N ARG A 55 -0.59 8.00 16.92
CA ARG A 55 -0.19 6.64 17.33
C ARG A 55 -1.39 5.74 17.62
N LYS A 56 -2.45 6.28 18.20
CA LYS A 56 -3.70 5.52 18.46
C LYS A 56 -4.33 5.07 17.16
N ARG A 57 -4.41 5.96 16.18
CA ARG A 57 -4.96 5.65 14.85
C ARG A 57 -4.12 4.60 14.13
N ILE A 58 -2.79 4.69 14.20
CA ILE A 58 -1.87 3.72 13.59
C ILE A 58 -2.13 2.32 14.16
N LYS A 59 -2.24 2.19 15.47
CA LYS A 59 -2.53 0.90 16.13
C LYS A 59 -3.86 0.32 15.67
N ILE A 60 -4.89 1.15 15.55
CA ILE A 60 -6.23 0.72 15.09
C ILE A 60 -6.15 0.23 13.65
N ILE A 61 -5.47 0.98 12.77
CA ILE A 61 -5.31 0.60 11.37
C ILE A 61 -4.62 -0.77 11.28
N LEU A 62 -3.48 -0.93 11.94
CA LEU A 62 -2.70 -2.18 11.85
C LEU A 62 -3.47 -3.37 12.40
N LYS A 63 -4.21 -3.20 13.51
CA LYS A 63 -5.08 -4.25 14.07
C LYS A 63 -6.16 -4.64 13.07
N ASN A 64 -6.85 -3.65 12.48
CA ASN A 64 -7.92 -3.88 11.52
C ASN A 64 -7.41 -4.58 10.25
N ILE A 65 -6.25 -4.17 9.76
CA ILE A 65 -5.64 -4.79 8.57
C ILE A 65 -5.28 -6.24 8.85
N LYS A 66 -4.75 -6.54 10.04
CA LYS A 66 -4.46 -7.93 10.44
C LYS A 66 -5.71 -8.80 10.43
N ILE A 67 -6.81 -8.32 11.03
CA ILE A 67 -8.09 -9.04 11.07
C ILE A 67 -8.63 -9.25 9.66
N LYS A 68 -8.67 -8.20 8.85
CA LYS A 68 -9.18 -8.25 7.47
C LYS A 68 -8.33 -9.13 6.56
N SER A 69 -7.02 -9.15 6.78
CA SER A 69 -6.10 -10.02 6.04
C SER A 69 -6.37 -11.49 6.33
N LYS A 70 -6.54 -11.84 7.60
CA LYS A 70 -6.86 -13.23 8.00
C LYS A 70 -8.16 -13.70 7.38
N LYS A 71 -9.20 -12.87 7.38
CA LYS A 71 -10.49 -13.20 6.76
C LYS A 71 -10.37 -13.46 5.25
N ARG A 72 -9.36 -12.90 4.59
CA ARG A 72 -9.12 -13.06 3.15
C ARG A 72 -8.04 -14.08 2.82
N ASN A 73 -7.57 -14.81 3.82
CA ASN A 73 -6.48 -15.79 3.68
C ASN A 73 -5.20 -15.16 3.11
N LEU A 74 -4.93 -13.91 3.48
CA LEU A 74 -3.71 -13.20 3.11
C LEU A 74 -2.64 -13.40 4.18
N ASP A 75 -1.38 -13.44 3.73
CA ASP A 75 -0.24 -13.48 4.64
C ASP A 75 -0.15 -12.16 5.42
N THR A 76 -0.37 -12.22 6.73
CA THR A 76 -0.36 -11.04 7.60
C THR A 76 1.01 -10.39 7.70
N LYS A 77 2.09 -11.14 7.51
CA LYS A 77 3.45 -10.58 7.48
C LYS A 77 3.62 -9.66 6.27
N VAL A 78 3.04 -10.06 5.13
CA VAL A 78 3.08 -9.24 3.90
C VAL A 78 2.24 -7.98 4.08
N THR A 79 0.97 -8.13 4.50
CA THR A 79 0.07 -6.98 4.60
C THR A 79 0.51 -6.00 5.70
N GLN A 80 1.01 -6.47 6.84
CA GLN A 80 1.52 -5.60 7.89
C GLN A 80 2.71 -4.76 7.41
N LYS A 81 3.66 -5.36 6.70
CA LYS A 81 4.81 -4.63 6.15
C LYS A 81 4.38 -3.57 5.13
N ILE A 82 3.44 -3.92 4.26
CA ILE A 82 2.91 -2.97 3.27
C ILE A 82 2.26 -1.79 3.98
N TRP A 83 1.41 -2.05 4.96
CA TRP A 83 0.70 -0.98 5.68
C TRP A 83 1.62 -0.11 6.51
N ILE A 84 2.58 -0.69 7.21
CA ILE A 84 3.59 0.08 7.96
C ILE A 84 4.37 1.00 7.01
N SER A 85 4.82 0.48 5.87
CA SER A 85 5.54 1.28 4.88
C SER A 85 4.67 2.39 4.30
N MET A 86 3.42 2.10 4.00
CA MET A 86 2.48 3.08 3.47
C MET A 86 2.16 4.17 4.50
N ILE A 87 1.92 3.79 5.75
CA ILE A 87 1.66 4.75 6.84
C ILE A 87 2.85 5.69 6.98
N ASN A 88 4.07 5.16 7.01
CA ASN A 88 5.29 5.97 7.12
C ASN A 88 5.49 6.89 5.91
N ALA A 89 5.23 6.40 4.71
CA ALA A 89 5.30 7.20 3.48
C ALA A 89 4.32 8.37 3.52
N PHE A 90 3.09 8.15 4.00
CA PHE A 90 2.10 9.22 4.10
C PHE A 90 2.37 10.17 5.27
N ILE A 91 2.98 9.71 6.35
CA ILE A 91 3.45 10.61 7.41
C ILE A 91 4.48 11.60 6.83
N ASP A 92 5.45 11.12 6.06
CA ASP A 92 6.42 11.98 5.38
C ASP A 92 5.74 12.95 4.42
N TYR A 93 4.78 12.47 3.66
CA TYR A 93 3.97 13.28 2.76
C TYR A 93 3.23 14.39 3.52
N GLU A 94 2.60 14.06 4.65
CA GLU A 94 1.89 15.02 5.48
C GLU A 94 2.84 16.11 6.00
N TYR A 95 4.03 15.75 6.47
CA TYR A 95 5.03 16.74 6.93
C TYR A 95 5.47 17.67 5.81
N ARG A 96 5.69 17.16 4.61
CA ARG A 96 6.10 17.98 3.46
C ARG A 96 5.00 18.91 2.97
N ASN A 97 3.75 18.55 3.17
CA ASN A 97 2.60 19.30 2.64
C ASN A 97 1.81 20.03 3.71
N PHE A 98 2.23 19.95 4.96
CA PHE A 98 1.58 20.68 6.05
C PHE A 98 1.87 22.19 5.91
N LYS A 99 0.79 22.96 5.81
CA LYS A 99 0.88 24.43 5.76
C LYS A 99 0.45 24.98 7.11
N LYS A 100 1.33 25.76 7.71
CA LYS A 100 1.05 26.48 8.95
C LYS A 100 -0.16 27.40 8.73
N LYS A 101 -1.15 27.22 9.56
CA LYS A 101 -2.36 28.07 9.53
C LYS A 101 -2.23 29.27 10.45
#